data_627776d3afa4fa5721e15a63ee3e95b6
#
_entry.id   627776d3afa4fa5721e15a63ee3e95b6
#
_cell.length_a   1.000
_cell.length_b   1.000
_cell.length_c   1.000
_cell.angle_alpha   90.00
_cell.angle_beta   90.00
_cell.angle_gamma   90.00
#
_symmetry.space_group_name_H-M   'P 1'
#
loop_
_entity.id
_entity.type
_entity.pdbx_description
1 polymer ?
#
loop_
_entity_poly.entity_id
_entity_poly.type
_entity_poly.pdbx_seq_one_letter_code
_entity_poly.pdbx_strand_id
1 'polypeptide(L)'
;MIKDLQYKKCPECTAEALHWNKEKGEVACKSCGLVLDDKLFDFGQEWREFDSESSENRRRTGAPLTYTQEDRGLGTTIGTKSDLHKLSKKDKDKFYRLRLWQRRVSTAIESNLRLALSEIKRIVSVLGLPNYVEEEISRIYTEAVQRGLVRGHSTEAVVAGVVYAVLRMYDIPRTLNEVSDVTGIDKKKVAKNFKYVSRNLNIRTLPIDPMNYVARFASELKLDPQTQTKALDIVQVATKEEITSGRSPKGIAAGALYIASKIHNERKTQAEIAKVADVTEV
;
A
#
# COMPACT_ATOMS: atom_id res chain seq x y z
N MET A 1 6.11 -9.21 -20.99
CA MET A 1 4.97 -10.10 -20.81
C MET A 1 4.99 -11.23 -21.85
N ILE A 2 6.11 -11.97 -21.91
CA ILE A 2 6.25 -13.17 -22.79
C ILE A 2 6.66 -14.36 -21.88
N LYS A 3 6.47 -14.26 -20.56
CA LYS A 3 7.02 -15.24 -19.60
C LYS A 3 6.15 -16.46 -19.34
N ASP A 4 4.92 -16.50 -19.85
CA ASP A 4 3.96 -17.57 -19.56
C ASP A 4 3.62 -18.46 -20.77
N LEU A 5 4.41 -18.37 -21.85
CA LEU A 5 4.28 -19.31 -22.97
C LEU A 5 4.81 -20.68 -22.51
N GLN A 6 3.97 -21.70 -22.56
CA GLN A 6 4.32 -23.11 -22.25
C GLN A 6 5.45 -23.62 -23.14
N TYR A 7 5.69 -22.99 -24.29
CA TYR A 7 6.66 -23.42 -25.29
C TYR A 7 7.88 -22.50 -25.33
N LYS A 8 9.04 -23.04 -25.01
CA LYS A 8 10.34 -22.35 -25.18
C LYS A 8 11.00 -22.68 -26.52
N LYS A 9 10.64 -23.80 -27.15
CA LYS A 9 11.22 -24.29 -28.41
C LYS A 9 10.13 -24.90 -29.28
N CYS A 10 10.33 -24.85 -30.59
CA CYS A 10 9.46 -25.52 -31.55
C CYS A 10 9.60 -27.06 -31.42
N PRO A 11 8.50 -27.84 -31.32
CA PRO A 11 8.57 -29.28 -31.19
C PRO A 11 9.06 -29.99 -32.46
N GLU A 12 8.90 -29.41 -33.64
CA GLU A 12 9.36 -30.01 -34.90
C GLU A 12 10.82 -29.64 -35.26
N CYS A 13 11.16 -28.36 -35.29
CA CYS A 13 12.47 -27.93 -35.72
C CYS A 13 13.43 -27.57 -34.59
N THR A 14 13.00 -27.69 -33.32
CA THR A 14 13.76 -27.33 -32.12
C THR A 14 14.28 -25.88 -32.05
N ALA A 15 13.92 -25.03 -33.03
CA ALA A 15 14.30 -23.64 -33.06
C ALA A 15 13.66 -22.83 -31.93
N GLU A 16 14.44 -21.90 -31.36
CA GLU A 16 13.95 -21.00 -30.31
C GLU A 16 13.28 -19.73 -30.87
N ALA A 17 13.25 -19.58 -32.20
CA ALA A 17 12.71 -18.41 -32.89
C ALA A 17 11.18 -18.50 -33.02
N LEU A 18 10.47 -18.24 -31.96
CA LEU A 18 9.00 -18.15 -31.94
C LEU A 18 8.55 -16.71 -32.22
N HIS A 19 7.51 -16.56 -33.03
CA HIS A 19 6.89 -15.29 -33.38
C HIS A 19 5.45 -15.23 -32.91
N TRP A 20 5.13 -14.20 -32.17
CA TRP A 20 3.78 -13.92 -31.75
C TRP A 20 3.14 -12.92 -32.72
N ASN A 21 2.11 -13.37 -33.43
CA ASN A 21 1.29 -12.51 -34.26
C ASN A 21 0.09 -12.02 -33.45
N LYS A 22 0.13 -10.73 -33.05
CA LYS A 22 -0.94 -10.11 -32.26
C LYS A 22 -2.25 -9.96 -33.02
N GLU A 23 -2.20 -9.78 -34.34
CA GLU A 23 -3.38 -9.57 -35.16
C GLU A 23 -4.22 -10.83 -35.30
N LYS A 24 -3.55 -11.98 -35.39
CA LYS A 24 -4.21 -13.28 -35.52
C LYS A 24 -4.38 -14.02 -34.18
N GLY A 25 -3.69 -13.57 -33.11
CA GLY A 25 -3.70 -14.23 -31.82
C GLY A 25 -3.02 -15.61 -31.85
N GLU A 26 -1.99 -15.78 -32.67
CA GLU A 26 -1.28 -17.04 -32.87
C GLU A 26 0.21 -16.94 -32.54
N VAL A 27 0.80 -18.05 -32.08
CA VAL A 27 2.24 -18.22 -31.95
C VAL A 27 2.73 -19.17 -33.01
N ALA A 28 3.60 -18.70 -33.90
CA ALA A 28 4.18 -19.50 -34.97
C ALA A 28 5.70 -19.57 -34.88
N CYS A 29 6.28 -20.68 -35.32
CA CYS A 29 7.70 -20.82 -35.46
C CYS A 29 8.18 -20.09 -36.74
N LYS A 30 9.19 -19.19 -36.62
CA LYS A 30 9.75 -18.48 -37.78
C LYS A 30 10.50 -19.39 -38.75
N SER A 31 11.01 -20.55 -38.27
CA SER A 31 11.86 -21.43 -39.09
C SER A 31 11.06 -22.42 -39.90
N CYS A 32 10.04 -23.06 -39.34
CA CYS A 32 9.24 -24.09 -40.01
C CYS A 32 7.78 -23.67 -40.27
N GLY A 33 7.32 -22.54 -39.72
CA GLY A 33 5.95 -22.06 -39.92
C GLY A 33 4.91 -22.77 -39.06
N LEU A 34 5.30 -23.74 -38.23
CA LEU A 34 4.33 -24.46 -37.34
C LEU A 34 3.66 -23.48 -36.40
N VAL A 35 2.31 -23.51 -36.38
CA VAL A 35 1.50 -22.76 -35.39
C VAL A 35 1.40 -23.61 -34.13
N LEU A 36 1.90 -23.07 -33.02
CA LEU A 36 1.95 -23.75 -31.72
C LEU A 36 0.69 -23.51 -30.90
N ASP A 37 0.10 -22.33 -31.03
CA ASP A 37 -1.12 -21.94 -30.33
C ASP A 37 -1.92 -20.95 -31.19
N ASP A 38 -3.24 -21.11 -31.31
CA ASP A 38 -4.10 -20.37 -32.25
C ASP A 38 -5.20 -19.54 -31.58
N LYS A 39 -5.26 -19.48 -30.26
CA LYS A 39 -6.34 -18.79 -29.52
C LYS A 39 -5.81 -18.01 -28.33
N LEU A 40 -4.79 -17.20 -28.54
CA LEU A 40 -4.22 -16.40 -27.48
C LEU A 40 -5.12 -15.22 -27.12
N PHE A 41 -5.38 -15.08 -25.83
CA PHE A 41 -6.11 -13.92 -25.31
C PHE A 41 -5.19 -12.70 -25.26
N ASP A 42 -5.64 -11.58 -25.82
CA ASP A 42 -5.00 -10.30 -25.63
C ASP A 42 -5.56 -9.64 -24.36
N PHE A 43 -4.70 -9.51 -23.34
CA PHE A 43 -5.03 -8.81 -22.09
C PHE A 43 -4.74 -7.30 -22.18
N GLY A 44 -4.32 -6.81 -23.34
CA GLY A 44 -4.05 -5.40 -23.55
C GLY A 44 -5.32 -4.56 -23.65
N GLN A 45 -5.17 -3.26 -23.55
CA GLN A 45 -6.27 -2.32 -23.82
C GLN A 45 -6.57 -2.31 -25.32
N GLU A 46 -7.85 -2.50 -25.66
CA GLU A 46 -8.33 -2.50 -27.07
C GLU A 46 -8.34 -1.08 -27.66
N TRP A 47 -8.38 -0.05 -26.82
CA TRP A 47 -8.38 1.37 -27.23
C TRP A 47 -7.56 2.24 -26.29
N ARG A 48 -7.15 3.39 -26.82
CA ARG A 48 -6.53 4.45 -26.01
C ARG A 48 -7.63 5.31 -25.38
N GLU A 49 -7.55 5.46 -24.07
CA GLU A 49 -8.45 6.29 -23.28
C GLU A 49 -7.74 7.62 -22.99
N PHE A 50 -8.34 8.72 -23.43
CA PHE A 50 -7.84 10.08 -23.18
C PHE A 50 -8.67 10.81 -22.14
N ASP A 51 -10.00 10.51 -22.09
CA ASP A 51 -10.96 11.14 -21.20
C ASP A 51 -11.66 10.12 -20.34
N SER A 52 -11.94 10.48 -19.05
CA SER A 52 -12.64 9.60 -18.10
C SER A 52 -14.07 9.23 -18.57
N GLU A 53 -14.77 10.17 -19.19
CA GLU A 53 -16.16 9.98 -19.64
C GLU A 53 -16.25 9.03 -20.86
N SER A 54 -15.30 9.11 -21.80
CA SER A 54 -15.20 8.17 -22.91
C SER A 54 -14.76 6.78 -22.46
N SER A 55 -13.95 6.72 -21.40
CA SER A 55 -13.49 5.50 -20.75
C SER A 55 -14.64 4.70 -20.15
N GLU A 56 -15.55 5.35 -19.38
CA GLU A 56 -16.69 4.69 -18.76
C GLU A 56 -17.65 4.08 -19.79
N ASN A 57 -17.87 4.74 -20.91
CA ASN A 57 -18.79 4.29 -21.95
C ASN A 57 -18.20 3.16 -22.82
N ARG A 58 -16.89 3.03 -22.93
CA ARG A 58 -16.20 2.07 -23.80
C ARG A 58 -15.61 0.87 -23.09
N ARG A 59 -15.49 0.91 -21.77
CA ARG A 59 -14.94 -0.20 -20.98
C ARG A 59 -15.82 -1.44 -21.10
N ARG A 60 -15.25 -2.52 -21.63
CA ARG A 60 -15.84 -3.85 -21.63
C ARG A 60 -15.51 -4.64 -20.38
N THR A 61 -14.41 -4.30 -19.73
CA THR A 61 -13.94 -4.91 -18.49
C THR A 61 -14.36 -4.07 -17.30
N GLY A 62 -14.77 -4.71 -16.21
CA GLY A 62 -15.04 -4.04 -14.94
C GLY A 62 -13.78 -3.40 -14.33
N ALA A 63 -13.96 -2.72 -13.20
CA ALA A 63 -12.85 -2.18 -12.43
C ALA A 63 -11.86 -3.30 -12.02
N PRO A 64 -10.55 -2.99 -11.88
CA PRO A 64 -9.57 -3.95 -11.40
C PRO A 64 -9.94 -4.45 -10.00
N LEU A 65 -9.63 -5.70 -9.72
CA LEU A 65 -9.81 -6.28 -8.39
C LEU A 65 -8.86 -5.58 -7.40
N THR A 66 -9.40 -4.99 -6.34
CA THR A 66 -8.64 -4.29 -5.32
C THR A 66 -8.95 -4.84 -3.93
N TYR A 67 -7.95 -4.87 -3.06
CA TYR A 67 -8.15 -5.25 -1.65
C TYR A 67 -8.74 -4.12 -0.80
N THR A 68 -8.85 -2.91 -1.34
CA THR A 68 -9.43 -1.75 -0.64
C THR A 68 -10.94 -1.84 -0.47
N GLN A 69 -11.58 -2.81 -1.15
CA GLN A 69 -13.01 -3.10 -1.01
C GLN A 69 -13.23 -4.49 -0.41
N GLU A 70 -14.29 -4.64 0.40
CA GLU A 70 -14.58 -5.88 1.12
C GLU A 70 -14.66 -7.12 0.24
N ASP A 71 -15.29 -6.98 -0.94
CA ASP A 71 -15.50 -8.04 -1.93
C ASP A 71 -14.51 -7.95 -3.11
N ARG A 72 -13.37 -7.29 -2.93
CA ARG A 72 -12.41 -6.97 -4.00
C ARG A 72 -13.02 -6.21 -5.18
N GLY A 73 -14.12 -5.46 -4.94
CA GLY A 73 -14.85 -4.75 -5.97
C GLY A 73 -15.87 -5.60 -6.76
N LEU A 74 -16.08 -6.85 -6.38
CA LEU A 74 -17.09 -7.73 -7.02
C LEU A 74 -18.51 -7.50 -6.47
N GLY A 75 -18.64 -6.83 -5.33
CA GLY A 75 -19.92 -6.57 -4.69
C GLY A 75 -20.81 -5.65 -5.52
N THR A 76 -22.08 -6.02 -5.65
CA THR A 76 -23.09 -5.20 -6.33
C THR A 76 -24.04 -4.57 -5.32
N THR A 77 -24.46 -3.33 -5.58
CA THR A 77 -25.47 -2.64 -4.78
C THR A 77 -26.77 -2.48 -5.53
N ILE A 78 -27.90 -2.66 -4.84
CA ILE A 78 -29.23 -2.52 -5.43
C ILE A 78 -29.58 -1.02 -5.47
N GLY A 79 -29.50 -0.41 -6.66
CA GLY A 79 -29.88 0.96 -6.93
C GLY A 79 -29.15 2.05 -6.14
N THR A 80 -29.05 3.23 -6.69
CA THR A 80 -28.55 4.44 -6.00
C THR A 80 -29.70 5.21 -5.35
N LYS A 81 -29.38 6.21 -4.50
CA LYS A 81 -30.41 7.07 -3.91
C LYS A 81 -31.15 7.88 -4.97
N SER A 82 -30.48 8.27 -6.04
CA SER A 82 -31.05 9.01 -7.17
C SER A 82 -32.08 8.18 -7.95
N ASP A 83 -31.84 6.87 -8.13
CA ASP A 83 -32.78 5.98 -8.84
C ASP A 83 -34.08 5.82 -8.06
N LEU A 84 -34.00 5.82 -6.73
CA LEU A 84 -35.17 5.73 -5.85
C LEU A 84 -36.12 6.93 -5.96
N HIS A 85 -35.63 8.12 -6.31
CA HIS A 85 -36.51 9.31 -6.44
C HIS A 85 -37.50 9.19 -7.60
N LYS A 86 -37.14 8.47 -8.65
CA LYS A 86 -37.98 8.29 -9.88
C LYS A 86 -39.04 7.20 -9.75
N LEU A 87 -38.99 6.37 -8.66
CA LEU A 87 -39.87 5.22 -8.51
C LEU A 87 -41.16 5.53 -7.77
N SER A 88 -42.20 4.70 -8.01
CA SER A 88 -43.45 4.74 -7.27
C SER A 88 -43.23 4.41 -5.77
N LYS A 89 -44.17 4.86 -4.90
CA LYS A 89 -44.07 4.59 -3.46
C LYS A 89 -43.97 3.09 -3.13
N LYS A 90 -44.75 2.25 -3.84
CA LYS A 90 -44.73 0.78 -3.67
C LYS A 90 -43.36 0.16 -4.04
N ASP A 91 -42.76 0.68 -5.11
CA ASP A 91 -41.46 0.15 -5.56
C ASP A 91 -40.31 0.63 -4.66
N LYS A 92 -40.39 1.85 -4.10
CA LYS A 92 -39.48 2.34 -3.07
C LYS A 92 -39.43 1.41 -1.86
N ASP A 93 -40.59 0.96 -1.38
CA ASP A 93 -40.68 0.04 -0.24
C ASP A 93 -40.11 -1.35 -0.55
N LYS A 94 -40.28 -1.84 -1.78
CA LYS A 94 -39.65 -3.09 -2.25
C LYS A 94 -38.14 -2.96 -2.29
N PHE A 95 -37.61 -1.89 -2.90
CA PHE A 95 -36.16 -1.65 -2.97
C PHE A 95 -35.53 -1.46 -1.59
N TYR A 96 -36.25 -0.76 -0.68
CA TYR A 96 -35.79 -0.61 0.69
C TYR A 96 -35.66 -1.96 1.39
N ARG A 97 -36.64 -2.86 1.25
CA ARG A 97 -36.59 -4.23 1.79
C ARG A 97 -35.47 -5.05 1.18
N LEU A 98 -35.26 -4.99 -0.15
CA LEU A 98 -34.18 -5.69 -0.83
C LEU A 98 -32.80 -5.24 -0.31
N ARG A 99 -32.59 -3.93 -0.15
CA ARG A 99 -31.35 -3.39 0.42
C ARG A 99 -31.13 -3.83 1.89
N LEU A 100 -32.22 -3.90 2.65
CA LEU A 100 -32.13 -4.38 4.03
C LEU A 100 -31.73 -5.86 4.08
N TRP A 101 -32.31 -6.67 3.20
CA TRP A 101 -31.94 -8.08 3.05
C TRP A 101 -30.49 -8.25 2.60
N GLN A 102 -30.05 -7.51 1.61
CA GLN A 102 -28.66 -7.54 1.13
C GLN A 102 -27.66 -7.26 2.27
N ARG A 103 -27.95 -6.27 3.12
CA ARG A 103 -27.12 -5.99 4.30
C ARG A 103 -27.12 -7.11 5.34
N ARG A 104 -28.24 -7.83 5.49
CA ARG A 104 -28.36 -8.95 6.45
C ARG A 104 -27.64 -10.21 5.98
N VAL A 105 -27.51 -10.38 4.69
CA VAL A 105 -26.79 -11.53 4.08
C VAL A 105 -25.27 -11.39 4.25
N SER A 106 -24.76 -10.16 4.44
CA SER A 106 -23.32 -9.96 4.67
C SER A 106 -22.85 -10.68 5.93
N THR A 107 -21.76 -11.40 5.81
CA THR A 107 -21.17 -12.15 6.93
C THR A 107 -20.57 -11.22 8.00
N ALA A 108 -20.39 -11.72 9.21
CA ALA A 108 -19.72 -10.97 10.29
C ALA A 108 -18.27 -10.58 9.87
N ILE A 109 -17.64 -11.41 9.05
CA ILE A 109 -16.29 -11.15 8.49
C ILE A 109 -16.31 -9.95 7.56
N GLU A 110 -17.25 -9.90 6.61
CA GLU A 110 -17.40 -8.77 5.68
C GLU A 110 -17.73 -7.47 6.42
N SER A 111 -18.60 -7.53 7.43
CA SER A 111 -18.92 -6.37 8.24
C SER A 111 -17.70 -5.83 9.00
N ASN A 112 -16.87 -6.72 9.56
CA ASN A 112 -15.62 -6.33 10.20
C ASN A 112 -14.63 -5.75 9.18
N LEU A 113 -14.50 -6.38 8.02
CA LEU A 113 -13.63 -5.91 6.94
C LEU A 113 -14.03 -4.50 6.49
N ARG A 114 -15.31 -4.24 6.28
CA ARG A 114 -15.84 -2.92 5.89
C ARG A 114 -15.44 -1.81 6.87
N LEU A 115 -15.59 -2.06 8.16
CA LEU A 115 -15.19 -1.12 9.20
C LEU A 115 -13.68 -0.89 9.19
N ALA A 116 -12.91 -1.97 9.11
CA ALA A 116 -11.45 -1.88 9.08
C ALA A 116 -10.92 -1.16 7.85
N LEU A 117 -11.46 -1.44 6.66
CA LEU A 117 -11.06 -0.79 5.40
C LEU A 117 -11.38 0.72 5.43
N SER A 118 -12.51 1.12 6.00
CA SER A 118 -12.81 2.54 6.18
C SER A 118 -11.82 3.23 7.10
N GLU A 119 -11.39 2.56 8.18
CA GLU A 119 -10.38 3.08 9.10
C GLU A 119 -8.98 3.12 8.48
N ILE A 120 -8.61 2.10 7.72
CA ILE A 120 -7.37 2.07 6.92
C ILE A 120 -7.32 3.28 5.98
N LYS A 121 -8.39 3.52 5.22
CA LYS A 121 -8.48 4.66 4.30
C LYS A 121 -8.33 6.00 5.03
N ARG A 122 -8.95 6.14 6.20
CA ARG A 122 -8.81 7.33 7.05
C ARG A 122 -7.35 7.54 7.46
N ILE A 123 -6.69 6.51 7.99
CA ILE A 123 -5.29 6.58 8.45
C ILE A 123 -4.35 6.90 7.29
N VAL A 124 -4.51 6.22 6.15
CA VAL A 124 -3.70 6.43 4.93
C VAL A 124 -3.83 7.87 4.44
N SER A 125 -5.05 8.42 4.41
CA SER A 125 -5.32 9.80 4.02
C SER A 125 -4.65 10.81 4.97
N VAL A 126 -4.75 10.61 6.28
CA VAL A 126 -4.13 11.52 7.28
C VAL A 126 -2.60 11.46 7.22
N LEU A 127 -2.03 10.26 7.04
CA LEU A 127 -0.57 10.10 6.92
C LEU A 127 -0.05 10.49 5.53
N GLY A 128 -0.91 10.77 4.55
CA GLY A 128 -0.51 11.11 3.18
C GLY A 128 0.24 9.97 2.49
N LEU A 129 -0.22 8.73 2.65
CA LEU A 129 0.44 7.56 2.07
C LEU A 129 -0.07 7.30 0.64
N PRO A 130 0.76 6.74 -0.25
CA PRO A 130 0.35 6.41 -1.61
C PRO A 130 -0.60 5.19 -1.66
N ASN A 131 -1.38 5.09 -2.74
CA ASN A 131 -2.43 4.08 -2.90
C ASN A 131 -1.93 2.62 -2.84
N TYR A 132 -0.71 2.36 -3.33
CA TYR A 132 -0.15 1.00 -3.26
C TYR A 132 0.08 0.53 -1.81
N VAL A 133 0.36 1.47 -0.89
CA VAL A 133 0.49 1.16 0.54
C VAL A 133 -0.88 0.84 1.15
N GLU A 134 -1.93 1.59 0.76
CA GLU A 134 -3.31 1.31 1.18
C GLU A 134 -3.73 -0.11 0.76
N GLU A 135 -3.44 -0.47 -0.48
CA GLU A 135 -3.78 -1.79 -1.02
C GLU A 135 -3.05 -2.90 -0.27
N GLU A 136 -1.76 -2.73 0.01
CA GLU A 136 -0.97 -3.72 0.75
C GLU A 136 -1.42 -3.84 2.22
N ILE A 137 -1.76 -2.73 2.88
CA ILE A 137 -2.34 -2.75 4.23
C ILE A 137 -3.65 -3.54 4.22
N SER A 138 -4.51 -3.27 3.25
CA SER A 138 -5.81 -3.94 3.10
C SER A 138 -5.64 -5.44 2.82
N ARG A 139 -4.66 -5.82 2.00
CA ARG A 139 -4.32 -7.22 1.71
C ARG A 139 -3.88 -7.96 2.97
N ILE A 140 -2.91 -7.40 3.70
CA ILE A 140 -2.38 -8.01 4.93
C ILE A 140 -3.47 -8.09 6.01
N TYR A 141 -4.32 -7.06 6.13
CA TYR A 141 -5.42 -7.09 7.07
C TYR A 141 -6.44 -8.18 6.72
N THR A 142 -6.79 -8.33 5.43
CA THR A 142 -7.68 -9.39 4.95
C THR A 142 -7.12 -10.77 5.28
N GLU A 143 -5.83 -10.98 5.10
CA GLU A 143 -5.14 -12.22 5.47
C GLU A 143 -5.17 -12.45 6.98
N ALA A 144 -4.98 -11.41 7.80
CA ALA A 144 -5.10 -11.50 9.26
C ALA A 144 -6.52 -11.91 9.70
N VAL A 145 -7.55 -11.37 9.04
CA VAL A 145 -8.96 -11.75 9.30
C VAL A 145 -9.21 -13.21 8.92
N GLN A 146 -8.75 -13.64 7.76
CA GLN A 146 -8.91 -15.04 7.29
C GLN A 146 -8.23 -16.05 8.23
N ARG A 147 -7.06 -15.70 8.77
CA ARG A 147 -6.36 -16.51 9.78
C ARG A 147 -6.95 -16.39 11.20
N GLY A 148 -8.00 -15.59 11.37
CA GLY A 148 -8.68 -15.42 12.67
C GLY A 148 -7.90 -14.61 13.70
N LEU A 149 -6.86 -13.88 13.32
CA LEU A 149 -5.99 -13.11 14.21
C LEU A 149 -6.67 -11.90 14.86
N VAL A 150 -7.81 -11.49 14.33
CA VAL A 150 -8.59 -10.35 14.86
C VAL A 150 -9.42 -10.73 16.08
N ARG A 151 -9.68 -12.03 16.29
CA ARG A 151 -10.49 -12.50 17.41
C ARG A 151 -9.83 -12.17 18.75
N GLY A 152 -10.57 -11.52 19.65
CA GLY A 152 -10.07 -11.12 20.98
C GLY A 152 -9.24 -9.83 20.99
N HIS A 153 -9.11 -9.16 19.86
CA HIS A 153 -8.45 -7.85 19.73
C HIS A 153 -9.43 -6.80 19.21
N SER A 154 -9.23 -5.53 19.56
CA SER A 154 -10.00 -4.46 18.94
C SER A 154 -9.56 -4.31 17.46
N THR A 155 -10.53 -4.19 16.56
CA THR A 155 -10.30 -4.01 15.12
C THR A 155 -9.32 -2.87 14.83
N GLU A 156 -9.55 -1.72 15.48
CA GLU A 156 -8.68 -0.54 15.34
C GLU A 156 -7.23 -0.82 15.75
N ALA A 157 -7.02 -1.54 16.87
CA ALA A 157 -5.67 -1.84 17.35
C ALA A 157 -4.93 -2.82 16.43
N VAL A 158 -5.64 -3.77 15.82
CA VAL A 158 -5.06 -4.66 14.80
C VAL A 158 -4.74 -3.88 13.53
N VAL A 159 -5.65 -3.01 13.07
CA VAL A 159 -5.42 -2.11 11.93
C VAL A 159 -4.17 -1.25 12.16
N ALA A 160 -4.05 -0.59 13.31
CA ALA A 160 -2.86 0.20 13.65
C ALA A 160 -1.56 -0.62 13.62
N GLY A 161 -1.62 -1.86 14.12
CA GLY A 161 -0.49 -2.81 14.07
C GLY A 161 -0.12 -3.21 12.66
N VAL A 162 -1.10 -3.48 11.78
CA VAL A 162 -0.89 -3.82 10.37
C VAL A 162 -0.34 -2.62 9.61
N VAL A 163 -0.92 -1.42 9.80
CA VAL A 163 -0.40 -0.18 9.19
C VAL A 163 1.08 -0.01 9.52
N TYR A 164 1.45 -0.11 10.79
CA TYR A 164 2.85 0.03 11.18
C TYR A 164 3.74 -1.08 10.60
N ALA A 165 3.23 -2.32 10.46
CA ALA A 165 3.97 -3.41 9.84
C ALA A 165 4.29 -3.11 8.36
N VAL A 166 3.31 -2.62 7.60
CA VAL A 166 3.49 -2.26 6.19
C VAL A 166 4.42 -1.07 6.02
N LEU A 167 4.29 -0.04 6.85
CA LEU A 167 5.21 1.10 6.85
C LEU A 167 6.67 0.64 7.04
N ARG A 168 6.89 -0.37 7.90
CA ARG A 168 8.21 -0.97 8.11
C ARG A 168 8.68 -1.84 6.95
N MET A 169 7.76 -2.51 6.23
CA MET A 169 8.09 -3.32 5.05
C MET A 169 8.54 -2.47 3.85
N TYR A 170 7.95 -1.29 3.72
CA TYR A 170 8.25 -0.35 2.62
C TYR A 170 9.27 0.73 3.01
N ASP A 171 9.92 0.58 4.17
CA ASP A 171 10.91 1.54 4.69
C ASP A 171 10.42 3.00 4.74
N ILE A 172 9.10 3.17 4.92
CA ILE A 172 8.49 4.50 5.05
C ILE A 172 8.80 5.02 6.46
N PRO A 173 9.47 6.20 6.58
CA PRO A 173 9.98 6.70 7.86
C PRO A 173 8.86 7.33 8.70
N ARG A 174 7.91 6.53 9.17
CA ARG A 174 6.87 6.93 10.13
C ARG A 174 7.16 6.36 11.50
N THR A 175 6.91 7.15 12.54
CA THR A 175 7.15 6.72 13.92
C THR A 175 5.93 6.04 14.53
N LEU A 176 6.16 5.24 15.59
CA LEU A 176 5.04 4.66 16.36
C LEU A 176 4.17 5.74 17.01
N ASN A 177 4.76 6.89 17.39
CA ASN A 177 4.00 7.99 17.99
C ASN A 177 3.02 8.58 16.99
N GLU A 178 3.45 8.85 15.75
CA GLU A 178 2.57 9.35 14.69
C GLU A 178 1.40 8.41 14.41
N VAL A 179 1.67 7.10 14.34
CA VAL A 179 0.58 6.12 14.16
C VAL A 179 -0.34 6.11 15.37
N SER A 180 0.20 6.24 16.60
CA SER A 180 -0.57 6.36 17.83
C SER A 180 -1.48 7.60 17.82
N ASP A 181 -0.94 8.76 17.44
CA ASP A 181 -1.66 10.03 17.40
C ASP A 181 -2.80 10.01 16.37
N VAL A 182 -2.56 9.44 15.19
CA VAL A 182 -3.56 9.34 14.12
C VAL A 182 -4.67 8.34 14.47
N THR A 183 -4.32 7.23 15.11
CA THR A 183 -5.28 6.19 15.49
C THR A 183 -5.95 6.42 16.83
N GLY A 184 -5.41 7.30 17.69
CA GLY A 184 -5.87 7.51 19.05
C GLY A 184 -5.59 6.33 19.99
N ILE A 185 -4.73 5.40 19.59
CA ILE A 185 -4.43 4.18 20.34
C ILE A 185 -3.07 4.31 21.02
N ASP A 186 -2.98 3.89 22.29
CA ASP A 186 -1.72 3.92 23.02
C ASP A 186 -0.58 3.19 22.28
N LYS A 187 0.57 3.84 22.18
CA LYS A 187 1.81 3.35 21.54
C LYS A 187 2.17 1.92 21.93
N LYS A 188 2.00 1.57 23.22
CA LYS A 188 2.29 0.21 23.71
C LYS A 188 1.35 -0.82 23.09
N LYS A 189 0.08 -0.46 22.90
CA LYS A 189 -0.91 -1.33 22.26
C LYS A 189 -0.61 -1.50 20.78
N VAL A 190 -0.26 -0.42 20.06
CA VAL A 190 0.16 -0.50 18.65
C VAL A 190 1.39 -1.40 18.51
N ALA A 191 2.43 -1.21 19.32
CA ALA A 191 3.64 -2.02 19.29
C ALA A 191 3.37 -3.51 19.61
N LYS A 192 2.46 -3.80 20.55
CA LYS A 192 2.05 -5.18 20.88
C LYS A 192 1.35 -5.85 19.69
N ASN A 193 0.38 -5.16 19.08
CA ASN A 193 -0.35 -5.69 17.93
C ASN A 193 0.54 -5.82 16.69
N PHE A 194 1.46 -4.88 16.45
CA PHE A 194 2.48 -5.02 15.41
C PHE A 194 3.30 -6.32 15.59
N LYS A 195 3.85 -6.56 16.78
CA LYS A 195 4.61 -7.79 17.07
C LYS A 195 3.76 -9.05 16.91
N TYR A 196 2.50 -9.00 17.33
CA TYR A 196 1.56 -10.10 17.22
C TYR A 196 1.28 -10.44 15.75
N VAL A 197 0.92 -9.44 14.95
CA VAL A 197 0.65 -9.61 13.51
C VAL A 197 1.90 -10.07 12.77
N SER A 198 3.05 -9.42 12.98
CA SER A 198 4.29 -9.75 12.29
C SER A 198 4.75 -11.19 12.55
N ARG A 199 4.57 -11.69 13.77
CA ARG A 199 4.92 -13.08 14.11
C ARG A 199 3.98 -14.10 13.45
N ASN A 200 2.67 -13.84 13.48
CA ASN A 200 1.68 -14.79 12.95
C ASN A 200 1.63 -14.82 11.42
N LEU A 201 1.94 -13.71 10.77
CA LEU A 201 2.00 -13.60 9.30
C LEU A 201 3.42 -13.81 8.75
N ASN A 202 4.40 -14.11 9.61
CA ASN A 202 5.81 -14.25 9.24
C ASN A 202 6.39 -13.03 8.48
N ILE A 203 5.92 -11.82 8.83
CA ILE A 203 6.41 -10.58 8.25
C ILE A 203 7.78 -10.26 8.85
N ARG A 204 8.81 -10.34 8.03
CA ARG A 204 10.17 -9.95 8.42
C ARG A 204 10.36 -8.46 8.15
N THR A 205 10.61 -7.69 9.21
CA THR A 205 10.93 -6.27 9.10
C THR A 205 12.40 -6.06 9.48
N LEU A 206 13.15 -5.43 8.59
CA LEU A 206 14.53 -5.03 8.88
C LEU A 206 14.56 -3.78 9.78
N PRO A 207 15.67 -3.51 10.49
CA PRO A 207 15.88 -2.20 11.11
C PRO A 207 15.77 -1.09 10.07
N ILE A 208 15.12 0.02 10.43
CA ILE A 208 14.99 1.16 9.50
C ILE A 208 16.34 1.84 9.35
N ASP A 209 16.73 2.15 8.11
CA ASP A 209 17.91 2.92 7.82
C ASP A 209 17.73 4.38 8.31
N PRO A 210 18.67 4.93 9.09
CA PRO A 210 18.66 6.34 9.48
C PRO A 210 18.54 7.32 8.30
N MET A 211 19.07 6.97 7.13
CA MET A 211 19.03 7.81 5.93
C MET A 211 17.61 8.16 5.49
N ASN A 212 16.65 7.24 5.64
CA ASN A 212 15.26 7.46 5.25
C ASN A 212 14.59 8.57 6.08
N TYR A 213 15.02 8.76 7.34
CA TYR A 213 14.51 9.84 8.19
C TYR A 213 15.08 11.20 7.84
N VAL A 214 16.33 11.27 7.31
CA VAL A 214 17.01 12.53 7.01
C VAL A 214 16.22 13.39 6.03
N ALA A 215 15.78 12.78 4.90
CA ALA A 215 15.03 13.50 3.87
C ALA A 215 13.73 14.09 4.41
N ARG A 216 13.03 13.34 5.22
CA ARG A 216 11.77 13.76 5.81
C ARG A 216 11.97 14.89 6.83
N PHE A 217 12.86 14.71 7.79
CA PHE A 217 13.12 15.72 8.82
C PHE A 217 13.67 17.01 8.22
N ALA A 218 14.55 16.92 7.20
CA ALA A 218 15.03 18.08 6.47
C ALA A 218 13.89 18.88 5.82
N SER A 219 12.93 18.18 5.20
CA SER A 219 11.75 18.80 4.59
C SER A 219 10.85 19.46 5.65
N GLU A 220 10.59 18.82 6.78
CA GLU A 220 9.78 19.37 7.88
C GLU A 220 10.45 20.60 8.53
N LEU A 221 11.78 20.58 8.64
CA LEU A 221 12.58 21.71 9.15
C LEU A 221 12.81 22.80 8.11
N LYS A 222 12.41 22.58 6.84
CA LYS A 222 12.64 23.47 5.70
C LYS A 222 14.13 23.85 5.55
N LEU A 223 14.99 22.82 5.60
CA LEU A 223 16.44 22.96 5.40
C LEU A 223 16.78 22.97 3.92
N ASP A 224 17.90 23.59 3.58
CA ASP A 224 18.40 23.66 2.21
C ASP A 224 18.81 22.24 1.71
N PRO A 225 18.64 21.91 0.41
CA PRO A 225 19.09 20.66 -0.19
C PRO A 225 20.58 20.33 0.03
N GLN A 226 21.45 21.35 0.12
CA GLN A 226 22.86 21.17 0.43
C GLN A 226 23.07 20.62 1.84
N THR A 227 22.33 21.15 2.82
CA THR A 227 22.36 20.67 4.19
C THR A 227 21.85 19.25 4.31
N GLN A 228 20.80 18.90 3.54
CA GLN A 228 20.28 17.53 3.48
C GLN A 228 21.33 16.56 2.91
N THR A 229 21.98 16.90 1.81
CA THR A 229 23.03 16.08 1.21
C THR A 229 24.18 15.85 2.19
N LYS A 230 24.61 16.92 2.87
CA LYS A 230 25.67 16.82 3.89
C LYS A 230 25.28 15.95 5.08
N ALA A 231 24.03 16.02 5.50
CA ALA A 231 23.51 15.14 6.56
C ALA A 231 23.52 13.67 6.13
N LEU A 232 23.18 13.35 4.88
CA LEU A 232 23.29 12.01 4.33
C LEU A 232 24.73 11.51 4.33
N ASP A 233 25.71 12.33 3.91
CA ASP A 233 27.13 11.99 3.96
C ASP A 233 27.59 11.65 5.41
N ILE A 234 27.17 12.46 6.38
CA ILE A 234 27.49 12.23 7.80
C ILE A 234 26.91 10.91 8.28
N VAL A 235 25.66 10.57 7.93
CA VAL A 235 25.05 9.28 8.30
C VAL A 235 25.79 8.12 7.64
N GLN A 236 26.20 8.24 6.38
CA GLN A 236 26.97 7.21 5.69
C GLN A 236 28.31 6.95 6.37
N VAL A 237 29.05 8.00 6.72
CA VAL A 237 30.32 7.87 7.44
C VAL A 237 30.08 7.25 8.80
N ALA A 238 29.10 7.71 9.57
CA ALA A 238 28.76 7.16 10.88
C ALA A 238 28.37 5.68 10.83
N THR A 239 27.72 5.24 9.73
CA THR A 239 27.35 3.84 9.51
C THR A 239 28.58 2.99 9.18
N LYS A 240 29.52 3.49 8.37
CA LYS A 240 30.78 2.81 8.06
C LYS A 240 31.67 2.63 9.28
N GLU A 241 31.71 3.62 10.15
CA GLU A 241 32.46 3.59 11.41
C GLU A 241 31.71 2.87 12.54
N GLU A 242 30.58 2.22 12.24
CA GLU A 242 29.74 1.45 13.19
C GLU A 242 29.25 2.25 14.42
N ILE A 243 29.34 3.60 14.40
CA ILE A 243 28.91 4.48 15.50
C ILE A 243 27.38 4.41 15.70
N THR A 244 26.67 3.99 14.67
CA THR A 244 25.19 3.86 14.64
C THR A 244 24.67 2.67 15.42
N SER A 245 25.53 1.70 15.75
CA SER A 245 25.15 0.46 16.40
C SER A 245 24.56 0.72 17.80
N GLY A 246 23.39 0.11 18.07
CA GLY A 246 22.69 0.22 19.36
C GLY A 246 21.97 1.55 19.60
N ARG A 247 22.02 2.50 18.67
CA ARG A 247 21.33 3.79 18.78
C ARG A 247 20.05 3.83 17.97
N SER A 248 19.10 4.74 18.32
CA SER A 248 17.87 4.87 17.57
C SER A 248 18.13 5.52 16.20
N PRO A 249 17.57 4.97 15.09
CA PRO A 249 17.79 5.52 13.75
C PRO A 249 17.37 7.00 13.63
N LYS A 250 16.28 7.39 14.27
CA LYS A 250 15.79 8.76 14.27
C LYS A 250 16.70 9.72 15.06
N GLY A 251 17.31 9.24 16.14
CA GLY A 251 18.30 10.03 16.88
C GLY A 251 19.58 10.28 16.08
N ILE A 252 20.04 9.29 15.33
CA ILE A 252 21.19 9.43 14.42
C ILE A 252 20.88 10.43 13.31
N ALA A 253 19.72 10.33 12.67
CA ALA A 253 19.29 11.26 11.64
C ALA A 253 19.17 12.69 12.18
N ALA A 254 18.60 12.87 13.38
CA ALA A 254 18.51 14.18 14.06
C ALA A 254 19.89 14.79 14.36
N GLY A 255 20.81 13.97 14.89
CA GLY A 255 22.18 14.43 15.16
C GLY A 255 22.95 14.81 13.89
N ALA A 256 22.81 14.03 12.81
CA ALA A 256 23.42 14.35 11.52
C ALA A 256 22.87 15.65 10.93
N LEU A 257 21.55 15.89 11.00
CA LEU A 257 20.93 17.13 10.56
C LEU A 257 21.39 18.33 11.39
N TYR A 258 21.54 18.16 12.70
CA TYR A 258 22.05 19.23 13.55
C TYR A 258 23.50 19.63 13.19
N ILE A 259 24.37 18.64 12.96
CA ILE A 259 25.75 18.91 12.55
C ILE A 259 25.79 19.56 11.16
N ALA A 260 25.01 19.05 10.22
CA ALA A 260 24.93 19.60 8.86
C ALA A 260 24.41 21.05 8.85
N SER A 261 23.37 21.35 9.63
CA SER A 261 22.82 22.71 9.75
C SER A 261 23.83 23.70 10.33
N LYS A 262 24.67 23.26 11.27
CA LYS A 262 25.77 24.10 11.80
C LYS A 262 26.86 24.38 10.76
N ILE A 263 27.22 23.36 9.94
CA ILE A 263 28.22 23.50 8.88
C ILE A 263 27.78 24.56 7.85
N HIS A 264 26.51 24.52 7.47
CA HIS A 264 25.93 25.43 6.48
C HIS A 264 25.38 26.75 7.08
N ASN A 265 25.65 27.01 8.36
CA ASN A 265 25.16 28.19 9.08
C ASN A 265 23.63 28.39 9.09
N GLU A 266 22.87 27.32 8.88
CA GLU A 266 21.45 27.31 9.09
C GLU A 266 21.16 27.23 10.59
N ARG A 267 20.62 28.28 11.18
CA ARG A 267 20.40 28.37 12.63
C ARG A 267 19.18 27.57 13.06
N LYS A 268 19.33 26.26 13.22
CA LYS A 268 18.31 25.38 13.85
C LYS A 268 18.78 25.00 15.26
N THR A 269 17.87 25.10 16.21
CA THR A 269 18.14 24.72 17.61
C THR A 269 18.01 23.18 17.79
N GLN A 270 18.68 22.65 18.81
CA GLN A 270 18.52 21.23 19.16
C GLN A 270 17.07 20.91 19.51
N ALA A 271 16.37 21.82 20.21
CA ALA A 271 14.95 21.67 20.55
C ALA A 271 14.03 21.53 19.34
N GLU A 272 14.24 22.34 18.28
CA GLU A 272 13.44 22.25 17.04
C GLU A 272 13.65 20.91 16.34
N ILE A 273 14.89 20.46 16.22
CA ILE A 273 15.22 19.19 15.58
C ILE A 273 14.71 18.00 16.42
N ALA A 274 14.88 18.06 17.74
CA ALA A 274 14.39 17.06 18.66
C ALA A 274 12.85 16.90 18.61
N LYS A 275 12.14 18.02 18.50
CA LYS A 275 10.68 18.05 18.36
C LYS A 275 10.22 17.36 17.06
N VAL A 276 10.86 17.63 15.93
CA VAL A 276 10.54 17.03 14.63
C VAL A 276 10.89 15.53 14.62
N ALA A 277 12.04 15.17 15.19
CA ALA A 277 12.48 13.78 15.24
C ALA A 277 11.80 12.95 16.35
N ASP A 278 10.97 13.58 17.19
CA ASP A 278 10.34 12.92 18.35
C ASP A 278 11.37 12.18 19.23
N VAL A 279 12.43 12.91 19.60
CA VAL A 279 13.51 12.45 20.48
C VAL A 279 13.77 13.48 21.58
N THR A 280 14.48 13.09 22.63
CA THR A 280 14.92 14.03 23.65
C THR A 280 16.09 14.88 23.14
N GLU A 281 16.26 16.08 23.68
CA GLU A 281 17.34 17.03 23.30
C GLU A 281 18.74 16.56 23.70
N VAL A 282 18.84 15.55 24.57
CA VAL A 282 20.08 15.00 25.11
C VAL A 282 20.47 13.71 24.39
#